data_5056068b629512915624e4bc116140f0
#
_entry.id   5056068b629512915624e4bc116140f0
#
_cell.length_a   1.000
_cell.length_b   1.000
_cell.length_c   1.000
_cell.angle_alpha   90.00
_cell.angle_beta   90.00
_cell.angle_gamma   90.00
#
_symmetry.space_group_name_H-M   'P 1'
#
loop_
_entity.id
_entity.type
_entity.pdbx_description
1 polymer ?
#
loop_
_entity_poly.entity_id
_entity_poly.type
_entity_poly.pdbx_seq_one_letter_code
_entity_poly.pdbx_strand_id
1 'polypeptide(L)'
;MFPKVLQVIPYRDYKVDVYFEDGKIVCYDASHLLEKKVFERLKDIDFFMNACTILNDSLAWDVTGTRDESKCLDLDPDMLYELENVKEKIA
;
A
#
# COMPACT_ATOMS: atom_id res chain seq x y z
N MET A 1 -11.02 -12.81 -12.33
CA MET A 1 -9.86 -11.93 -12.58
C MET A 1 -9.41 -11.34 -11.27
N PHE A 2 -8.12 -11.40 -11.00
CA PHE A 2 -7.55 -10.85 -9.76
C PHE A 2 -7.09 -9.42 -10.00
N PRO A 3 -7.41 -8.48 -9.10
CA PRO A 3 -6.91 -7.12 -9.23
C PRO A 3 -5.40 -7.09 -9.08
N LYS A 4 -4.75 -6.24 -9.89
CA LYS A 4 -3.30 -6.07 -9.84
C LYS A 4 -2.96 -4.61 -9.62
N VAL A 5 -2.10 -4.35 -8.65
CA VAL A 5 -1.61 -3.00 -8.36
C VAL A 5 -0.45 -2.67 -9.30
N LEU A 6 -0.55 -1.55 -10.00
CA LEU A 6 0.49 -1.10 -10.92
C LEU A 6 1.40 -0.04 -10.31
N GLN A 7 0.85 0.79 -9.43
CA GLN A 7 1.62 1.90 -8.86
C GLN A 7 1.08 2.23 -7.48
N VAL A 8 1.97 2.62 -6.59
CA VAL A 8 1.61 3.09 -5.25
C VAL A 8 2.34 4.41 -5.00
N ILE A 9 1.64 5.38 -4.40
CA ILE A 9 2.20 6.69 -4.08
C ILE A 9 1.96 6.94 -2.59
N PRO A 10 2.99 6.80 -1.74
CA PRO A 10 2.84 7.06 -0.31
C PRO A 10 2.86 8.55 -0.01
N TYR A 11 2.16 8.95 1.03
CA TYR A 11 2.10 10.34 1.50
C TYR A 11 2.55 10.41 2.96
N ARG A 12 2.95 11.60 3.39
CA ARG A 12 3.50 11.79 4.74
C ARG A 12 2.46 11.73 5.85
N ASP A 13 1.19 11.57 5.52
CA ASP A 13 0.10 11.38 6.48
C ASP A 13 -0.30 9.91 6.64
N TYR A 14 0.59 8.98 6.23
CA TYR A 14 0.38 7.53 6.29
C TYR A 14 -0.74 7.05 5.38
N LYS A 15 -1.00 7.77 4.31
CA LYS A 15 -1.94 7.36 3.27
C LYS A 15 -1.17 6.96 2.02
N VAL A 16 -1.78 6.07 1.23
CA VAL A 16 -1.17 5.58 -0.01
C VAL A 16 -2.22 5.57 -1.10
N ASP A 17 -1.94 6.23 -2.22
CA ASP A 17 -2.77 6.07 -3.41
C ASP A 17 -2.35 4.80 -4.13
N VAL A 18 -3.33 3.94 -4.43
CA VAL A 18 -3.09 2.64 -5.06
C VAL A 18 -3.76 2.65 -6.43
N TYR A 19 -2.96 2.43 -7.47
CA TYR A 19 -3.42 2.43 -8.87
C TYR A 19 -3.49 1.00 -9.36
N PHE A 20 -4.68 0.58 -9.77
CA PHE A 20 -4.91 -0.78 -10.29
C PHE A 20 -4.80 -0.82 -11.81
N GLU A 21 -4.53 -2.01 -12.33
CA GLU A 21 -4.35 -2.25 -13.76
C GLU A 21 -5.56 -1.82 -14.59
N ASP A 22 -6.77 -1.93 -14.05
CA ASP A 22 -8.00 -1.58 -14.75
C ASP A 22 -8.35 -0.08 -14.68
N GLY A 23 -7.48 0.72 -14.08
CA GLY A 23 -7.68 2.16 -13.96
C GLY A 23 -8.32 2.62 -12.66
N LYS A 24 -8.73 1.68 -11.80
CA LYS A 24 -9.26 2.06 -10.50
C LYS A 24 -8.16 2.64 -9.62
N ILE A 25 -8.48 3.71 -8.89
CA ILE A 25 -7.56 4.36 -7.96
C ILE A 25 -8.23 4.42 -6.60
N VAL A 26 -7.56 3.89 -5.58
CA VAL A 26 -8.08 3.94 -4.21
C VAL A 26 -7.06 4.63 -3.32
N CYS A 27 -7.54 5.31 -2.27
CA CYS A 27 -6.68 5.91 -1.26
C CYS A 27 -6.78 5.05 0.00
N TYR A 28 -5.67 4.41 0.36
CA TYR A 28 -5.64 3.55 1.54
C TYR A 28 -5.04 4.31 2.71
N ASP A 29 -5.79 4.36 3.81
CA ASP A 29 -5.31 4.96 5.06
C ASP A 29 -4.62 3.87 5.88
N ALA A 30 -3.30 3.91 5.92
CA ALA A 30 -2.49 2.91 6.61
C ALA A 30 -2.28 3.21 8.09
N SER A 31 -2.81 4.32 8.60
CA SER A 31 -2.56 4.73 9.98
C SER A 31 -2.98 3.67 11.00
N HIS A 32 -4.06 2.93 10.73
CA HIS A 32 -4.51 1.88 11.63
C HIS A 32 -3.55 0.69 11.71
N LEU A 33 -2.70 0.49 10.70
CA LEU A 33 -1.71 -0.58 10.71
C LEU A 33 -0.62 -0.32 11.74
N LEU A 34 -0.38 0.95 12.08
CA LEU A 34 0.68 1.34 12.99
C LEU A 34 0.45 0.84 14.41
N GLU A 35 -0.79 0.46 14.73
CA GLU A 35 -1.13 -0.11 16.03
C GLU A 35 -0.67 -1.57 16.16
N LYS A 36 -0.39 -2.22 15.02
CA LYS A 36 0.06 -3.61 15.00
C LYS A 36 1.57 -3.65 15.13
N LYS A 37 2.05 -4.52 16.01
CA LYS A 37 3.49 -4.63 16.28
C LYS A 37 4.32 -4.94 15.03
N VAL A 38 3.81 -5.76 14.13
CA VAL A 38 4.53 -6.14 12.90
C VAL A 38 4.76 -4.95 11.97
N PHE A 39 3.96 -3.88 12.11
CA PHE A 39 4.09 -2.66 11.32
C PHE A 39 4.75 -1.52 12.09
N GLU A 40 5.32 -1.79 13.26
CA GLU A 40 5.87 -0.75 14.14
C GLU A 40 6.90 0.13 13.44
N ARG A 41 7.74 -0.44 12.57
CA ARG A 41 8.77 0.33 11.87
C ARG A 41 8.18 1.38 10.93
N LEU A 42 6.94 1.21 10.50
CA LEU A 42 6.28 2.16 9.60
C LEU A 42 5.85 3.44 10.31
N LYS A 43 5.96 3.52 11.64
CA LYS A 43 5.69 4.76 12.38
C LYS A 43 6.67 5.86 12.01
N ASP A 44 7.88 5.48 11.59
CA ASP A 44 8.82 6.43 11.01
C ASP A 44 8.34 6.77 9.60
N ILE A 45 7.88 8.01 9.41
CA ILE A 45 7.28 8.41 8.14
C ILE A 45 8.25 8.28 6.96
N ASP A 46 9.52 8.56 7.18
CA ASP A 46 10.51 8.43 6.12
C ASP A 46 10.66 6.96 5.72
N PHE A 47 10.67 6.06 6.69
CA PHE A 47 10.73 4.64 6.41
C PHE A 47 9.46 4.15 5.71
N PHE A 48 8.30 4.63 6.16
CA PHE A 48 7.01 4.32 5.53
C PHE A 48 7.04 4.65 4.05
N MET A 49 7.52 5.85 3.71
CA MET A 49 7.56 6.30 2.32
C MET A 49 8.60 5.57 1.49
N ASN A 50 9.77 5.30 2.07
CA ASN A 50 10.86 4.67 1.33
C ASN A 50 10.68 3.17 1.14
N ALA A 51 10.04 2.50 2.08
CA ALA A 51 9.82 1.05 2.00
C ALA A 51 8.58 0.68 1.19
N CYS A 52 7.70 1.64 0.92
CA CYS A 52 6.46 1.39 0.19
C CYS A 52 6.77 0.94 -1.24
N THR A 53 6.20 -0.19 -1.65
CA THR A 53 6.48 -0.77 -2.95
C THR A 53 5.34 -1.69 -3.38
N ILE A 54 5.51 -2.35 -4.51
CA ILE A 54 4.56 -3.33 -5.03
C ILE A 54 5.25 -4.69 -5.03
N LEU A 55 4.65 -5.66 -4.34
CA LEU A 55 5.09 -7.05 -4.35
C LEU A 55 3.86 -7.93 -4.44
N ASN A 56 3.97 -9.05 -5.16
CA ASN A 56 2.85 -9.99 -5.36
C ASN A 56 1.59 -9.28 -5.87
N ASP A 57 1.79 -8.33 -6.80
CA ASP A 57 0.70 -7.55 -7.41
C ASP A 57 -0.11 -6.73 -6.41
N SER A 58 0.45 -6.41 -5.25
CA SER A 58 -0.24 -5.66 -4.20
C SER A 58 0.66 -4.63 -3.53
N LEU A 59 0.04 -3.75 -2.74
CA LEU A 59 0.74 -2.79 -1.90
C LEU A 59 1.51 -3.52 -0.80
N ALA A 60 2.77 -3.18 -0.64
CA ALA A 60 3.63 -3.82 0.35
C ALA A 60 4.68 -2.84 0.89
N TRP A 61 5.31 -3.21 1.99
CA TRP A 61 6.44 -2.49 2.55
C TRP A 61 7.61 -3.44 2.73
N ASP A 62 8.73 -3.11 2.11
CA ASP A 62 9.95 -3.90 2.19
C ASP A 62 10.73 -3.50 3.43
N VAL A 63 10.38 -4.11 4.56
CA VAL A 63 10.93 -3.73 5.87
C VAL A 63 12.39 -4.16 6.06
N THR A 64 12.89 -5.06 5.21
CA THR A 64 14.29 -5.53 5.30
C THR A 64 15.20 -4.88 4.26
N GLY A 65 14.62 -4.24 3.25
CA GLY A 65 15.40 -3.64 2.15
C GLY A 65 15.94 -4.64 1.15
N THR A 66 15.59 -5.92 1.28
CA THR A 66 16.10 -6.98 0.40
C THR A 66 15.13 -7.39 -0.70
N ARG A 67 13.91 -6.87 -0.66
CA ARG A 67 12.81 -7.24 -1.56
C ARG A 67 12.50 -8.74 -1.52
N ASP A 68 12.74 -9.36 -0.39
CA ASP A 68 12.41 -10.76 -0.15
C ASP A 68 10.93 -10.83 0.22
N GLU A 69 10.11 -11.41 -0.65
CA GLU A 69 8.66 -11.49 -0.47
C GLU A 69 8.24 -12.15 0.83
N SER A 70 9.05 -13.08 1.33
CA SER A 70 8.73 -13.76 2.59
C SER A 70 8.90 -12.86 3.81
N LYS A 71 9.59 -11.74 3.66
CA LYS A 71 9.88 -10.81 4.75
C LYS A 71 9.21 -9.46 4.59
N CYS A 72 8.47 -9.25 3.51
CA CYS A 72 7.75 -8.02 3.27
C CYS A 72 6.36 -8.08 3.89
N LEU A 73 5.87 -6.90 4.30
CA LEU A 73 4.51 -6.78 4.83
C LEU A 73 3.60 -6.36 3.69
N ASP A 74 2.83 -7.29 3.15
CA ASP A 74 1.93 -7.02 2.03
C ASP A 74 0.47 -7.08 2.47
N LEU A 75 -0.38 -6.39 1.71
CA LEU A 75 -1.81 -6.35 1.94
C LEU A 75 -2.53 -7.16 0.88
N ASP A 76 -3.73 -7.63 1.23
CA ASP A 76 -4.58 -8.38 0.30
C ASP A 76 -5.08 -7.42 -0.81
N PRO A 77 -4.75 -7.67 -2.09
CA PRO A 77 -5.21 -6.79 -3.16
C PRO A 77 -6.73 -6.77 -3.31
N ASP A 78 -7.41 -7.86 -2.96
CA ASP A 78 -8.88 -7.89 -3.02
C ASP A 78 -9.48 -6.89 -2.03
N MET A 79 -8.92 -6.81 -0.83
CA MET A 79 -9.36 -5.87 0.19
C MET A 79 -9.16 -4.41 -0.29
N LEU A 80 -8.00 -4.14 -0.89
CA LEU A 80 -7.71 -2.80 -1.41
C LEU A 80 -8.66 -2.44 -2.55
N TYR A 81 -8.95 -3.41 -3.41
CA TYR A 81 -9.81 -3.17 -4.58
C TYR A 81 -11.25 -2.85 -4.17
N GLU A 82 -11.70 -3.30 -3.01
CA GLU A 82 -13.06 -3.02 -2.51
C GLU A 82 -13.20 -1.60 -1.99
N LEU A 83 -12.09 -0.87 -1.79
CA LEU A 83 -12.17 0.52 -1.36
C LEU A 83 -12.79 1.40 -2.43
N GLU A 84 -13.31 2.54 -2.00
CA GLU A 84 -13.96 3.47 -2.91
C GLU A 84 -12.98 4.03 -3.95
N ASN A 85 -13.43 4.11 -5.20
CA ASN A 85 -12.61 4.65 -6.28
C ASN A 85 -12.54 6.18 -6.17
N VAL A 86 -11.37 6.70 -5.75
CA VAL A 86 -11.19 8.13 -5.54
C VAL A 86 -11.09 8.92 -6.84
N LYS A 87 -10.85 8.24 -7.97
CA LYS A 87 -10.82 8.90 -9.28
C LYS A 87 -12.16 9.57 -9.60
N GLU A 88 -13.26 8.97 -9.18
CA GLU A 88 -14.59 9.51 -9.41
C GLU A 88 -14.87 10.74 -8.54
N LYS A 89 -14.18 10.87 -7.40
CA LYS A 89 -14.37 12.00 -6.50
C LYS A 89 -13.59 13.23 -6.93
N ILE A 90 -12.55 13.05 -7.72
CA ILE A 90 -11.67 14.13 -8.16
C ILE A 90 -12.25 14.84 -9.39
N ALA A 91 -13.07 14.15 -10.12
CA ALA A 91 -13.65 14.64 -11.37
C ALA A 91 -14.69 15.76 -11.15
#